data_287ab8642754616edd825ab47eb74686
#
_entry.id   287ab8642754616edd825ab47eb74686
#
_cell.length_a   1.000
_cell.length_b   1.000
_cell.length_c   1.000
_cell.angle_alpha   90.00
_cell.angle_beta   90.00
_cell.angle_gamma   90.00
#
_symmetry.space_group_name_H-M   'P 1'
#
loop_
_entity.id
_entity.type
_entity.pdbx_description
1 polymer ?
#
loop_
_entity_poly.entity_id
_entity_poly.type
_entity_poly.pdbx_seq_one_letter_code
_entity_poly.pdbx_strand_id
1 'polypeptide(L)'
;MPKPYKPGRKALRAAIAGTKFMRYQTIQRKPFTVVTTRARYGNLYFTGVGFSKVMWPDRWDAENGVRIAKERARLDVARQVATVLAEGLSIYIEKVSREEVK
;
A
#
# COMPACT_ATOMS: atom_id res chain seq x y z
N MET A 1 -15.33 -4.36 -20.87
CA MET A 1 -14.83 -4.54 -19.49
C MET A 1 -15.07 -3.27 -18.68
N PRO A 2 -15.61 -3.39 -17.48
CA PRO A 2 -15.71 -2.22 -16.62
C PRO A 2 -14.30 -1.71 -16.27
N LYS A 3 -14.16 -0.41 -16.15
CA LYS A 3 -12.89 0.19 -15.75
C LYS A 3 -12.55 -0.23 -14.32
N PRO A 4 -11.28 -0.51 -14.01
CA PRO A 4 -10.89 -0.79 -12.64
C PRO A 4 -11.23 0.39 -11.73
N TYR A 5 -11.64 0.09 -10.53
CA TYR A 5 -11.93 1.11 -9.53
C TYR A 5 -10.67 1.89 -9.17
N LYS A 6 -10.77 3.21 -9.22
CA LYS A 6 -9.69 4.10 -8.77
C LYS A 6 -10.21 4.91 -7.58
N PRO A 7 -9.73 4.64 -6.37
CA PRO A 7 -10.18 5.40 -5.20
C PRO A 7 -9.76 6.87 -5.30
N GLY A 8 -10.69 7.76 -4.99
CA GLY A 8 -10.42 9.19 -4.91
C GLY A 8 -9.71 9.55 -3.61
N ARG A 9 -9.35 10.83 -3.47
CA ARG A 9 -8.64 11.33 -2.27
C ARG A 9 -9.39 11.05 -0.97
N LYS A 10 -10.71 11.24 -0.97
CA LYS A 10 -11.54 11.02 0.21
C LYS A 10 -11.50 9.57 0.65
N ALA A 11 -11.64 8.64 -0.30
CA ALA A 11 -11.57 7.21 -0.01
C ALA A 11 -10.19 6.81 0.50
N LEU A 12 -9.12 7.35 -0.09
CA LEU A 12 -7.75 7.07 0.34
C LEU A 12 -7.49 7.60 1.75
N ARG A 13 -7.96 8.80 2.08
CA ARG A 13 -7.82 9.36 3.43
C ARG A 13 -8.56 8.52 4.47
N ALA A 14 -9.78 8.08 4.14
CA ALA A 14 -10.55 7.23 5.03
C ALA A 14 -9.86 5.88 5.24
N ALA A 15 -9.31 5.30 4.18
CA ALA A 15 -8.57 4.05 4.26
C ALA A 15 -7.33 4.19 5.15
N ILE A 16 -6.55 5.26 4.95
CA ILE A 16 -5.35 5.51 5.78
C ILE A 16 -5.74 5.68 7.24
N ALA A 17 -6.79 6.43 7.52
CA ALA A 17 -7.24 6.69 8.89
C ALA A 17 -7.64 5.41 9.62
N GLY A 18 -8.21 4.44 8.91
CA GLY A 18 -8.61 3.16 9.48
C GLY A 18 -7.55 2.07 9.45
N THR A 19 -6.40 2.35 8.85
CA THR A 19 -5.33 1.36 8.66
C THR A 19 -4.26 1.50 9.74
N LYS A 20 -3.86 0.37 10.31
CA LYS A 20 -2.72 0.31 11.22
C LYS A 20 -1.50 -0.18 10.46
N PHE A 21 -0.50 0.68 10.31
CA PHE A 21 0.77 0.32 9.70
C PHE A 21 1.66 -0.30 10.77
N MET A 22 2.10 -1.52 10.54
CA MET A 22 2.73 -2.34 11.57
C MET A 22 4.25 -2.39 11.46
N ARG A 23 4.77 -2.48 10.26
CA ARG A 23 6.19 -2.71 10.04
C ARG A 23 6.62 -2.11 8.70
N TYR A 24 7.83 -1.59 8.69
CA TYR A 24 8.47 -1.11 7.48
C TYR A 24 9.80 -1.80 7.29
N GLN A 25 10.09 -2.17 6.05
CA GLN A 25 11.41 -2.67 5.67
C GLN A 25 11.91 -1.79 4.53
N THR A 26 13.18 -1.42 4.59
CA THR A 26 13.79 -0.52 3.61
C THR A 26 14.99 -1.19 2.99
N ILE A 27 15.06 -1.15 1.67
CA ILE A 27 16.22 -1.59 0.90
C ILE A 27 16.68 -0.41 0.07
N GLN A 28 17.93 -0.03 0.24
CA GLN A 28 18.53 1.05 -0.53
C GLN A 28 19.69 0.54 -1.35
N ARG A 29 19.58 0.71 -2.66
CA ARG A 29 20.65 0.46 -3.61
C ARG A 29 20.64 1.60 -4.61
N LYS A 30 21.56 2.53 -4.44
CA LYS A 30 21.67 3.72 -5.28
C LYS A 30 21.55 3.35 -6.77
N PRO A 31 20.67 3.97 -7.55
CA PRO A 31 19.85 5.13 -7.25
C PRO A 31 18.44 4.81 -6.70
N PHE A 32 18.19 3.60 -6.23
CA PHE A 32 16.85 3.15 -5.84
C PHE A 32 16.70 3.04 -4.32
N THR A 33 15.51 3.36 -3.85
CA THR A 33 15.06 3.04 -2.50
C THR A 33 13.71 2.33 -2.61
N VAL A 34 13.59 1.19 -1.95
CA VAL A 34 12.34 0.43 -1.89
C VAL A 34 11.93 0.30 -0.43
N VAL A 35 10.67 0.61 -0.14
CA VAL A 35 10.09 0.42 1.18
C VAL A 35 8.90 -0.52 1.05
N THR A 36 8.87 -1.55 1.89
CA THR A 36 7.69 -2.39 2.03
C THR A 36 7.08 -2.12 3.39
N THR A 37 5.76 -2.18 3.47
CA THR A 37 5.06 -2.03 4.73
C THR A 37 4.01 -3.12 4.86
N ARG A 38 3.86 -3.63 6.07
CA ARG A 38 2.76 -4.51 6.43
C ARG A 38 1.76 -3.72 7.25
N ALA A 39 0.49 -3.86 6.90
CA ALA A 39 -0.57 -3.08 7.51
C ALA A 39 -1.81 -3.93 7.75
N ARG A 40 -2.67 -3.45 8.63
CA ARG A 40 -3.92 -4.13 8.97
C ARG A 40 -5.08 -3.13 8.92
N TYR A 41 -6.15 -3.56 8.29
CA TYR A 41 -7.45 -2.86 8.36
C TYR A 41 -8.48 -3.86 8.90
N GLY A 42 -8.94 -3.65 10.14
CA GLY A 42 -9.77 -4.64 10.82
C GLY A 42 -9.01 -5.96 10.95
N ASN A 43 -9.58 -7.03 10.41
CA ASN A 43 -8.97 -8.36 10.40
C ASN A 43 -8.23 -8.67 9.09
N LEU A 44 -8.12 -7.70 8.20
CA LEU A 44 -7.49 -7.89 6.90
C LEU A 44 -6.06 -7.35 6.93
N TYR A 45 -5.14 -8.11 6.35
CA TYR A 45 -3.73 -7.74 6.27
C TYR A 45 -3.36 -7.38 4.83
N PHE A 46 -2.55 -6.35 4.70
CA PHE A 46 -2.10 -5.85 3.40
C PHE A 46 -0.60 -5.64 3.42
N THR A 47 0.01 -5.78 2.27
CA THR A 47 1.42 -5.44 2.06
C THR A 47 1.48 -4.35 1.00
N GLY A 48 2.15 -3.26 1.32
CA GLY A 48 2.37 -2.17 0.40
C GLY A 48 3.82 -2.06 0.02
N VAL A 49 4.07 -1.66 -1.21
CA VAL A 49 5.41 -1.44 -1.75
C VAL A 49 5.47 -0.06 -2.36
N GLY A 50 6.48 0.70 -1.97
CA GLY A 50 6.77 1.99 -2.57
C GLY A 50 8.24 2.06 -2.95
N PHE A 51 8.54 2.78 -4.00
CA PHE A 51 9.92 3.01 -4.36
C PHE A 51 10.15 4.43 -4.81
N SER A 52 11.39 4.88 -4.71
CA SER A 52 11.83 6.13 -5.26
C SER A 52 13.14 5.90 -6.00
N LYS A 53 13.38 6.72 -7.00
CA LYS A 53 14.61 6.70 -7.79
C LYS A 53 15.14 8.12 -7.89
N VAL A 54 16.42 8.30 -7.61
CA VAL A 54 17.07 9.58 -7.85
C VAL A 54 17.26 9.76 -9.35
N MET A 55 16.69 10.84 -9.88
CA MET A 55 16.81 11.19 -11.31
C MET A 55 17.96 12.15 -11.49
N TRP A 56 18.82 11.87 -12.46
CA TRP A 56 19.86 12.81 -12.82
C TRP A 56 19.21 14.14 -13.29
N PRO A 57 19.69 15.33 -12.90
CA PRO A 57 20.95 15.60 -12.19
C PRO A 57 20.84 15.69 -10.67
N ASP A 58 19.78 15.19 -10.05
CA ASP A 58 19.59 15.26 -8.61
C ASP A 58 20.66 14.49 -7.85
N ARG A 59 20.97 14.97 -6.65
CA ARG A 59 21.91 14.28 -5.77
C ARG A 59 21.20 13.17 -5.02
N TRP A 60 21.94 12.11 -4.75
CA TRP A 60 21.45 11.05 -3.89
C TRP A 60 21.22 11.57 -2.47
N ASP A 61 19.98 11.43 -2.01
CA ASP A 61 19.58 11.76 -0.66
C ASP A 61 18.81 10.55 -0.10
N ALA A 62 19.51 9.78 0.72
CA ALA A 62 18.97 8.53 1.27
C ALA A 62 17.72 8.77 2.11
N GLU A 63 17.74 9.80 2.97
CA GLU A 63 16.60 10.10 3.85
C GLU A 63 15.36 10.53 3.04
N ASN A 64 15.55 11.39 2.06
CA ASN A 64 14.46 11.82 1.20
C ASN A 64 13.91 10.67 0.36
N GLY A 65 14.79 9.80 -0.13
CA GLY A 65 14.39 8.59 -0.85
C GLY A 65 13.52 7.68 -0.01
N VAL A 66 13.91 7.45 1.25
CA VAL A 66 13.13 6.64 2.20
C VAL A 66 11.78 7.29 2.47
N ARG A 67 11.75 8.60 2.70
CA ARG A 67 10.49 9.32 2.98
C ARG A 67 9.51 9.17 1.82
N ILE A 68 9.96 9.38 0.61
CA ILE A 68 9.12 9.27 -0.58
C ILE A 68 8.64 7.83 -0.79
N ALA A 69 9.54 6.87 -0.69
CA ALA A 69 9.21 5.45 -0.86
C ALA A 69 8.23 4.99 0.22
N LYS A 70 8.41 5.43 1.45
CA LYS A 70 7.51 5.12 2.57
C LYS A 70 6.11 5.66 2.32
N GLU A 71 5.98 6.91 1.89
CA GLU A 71 4.69 7.49 1.54
C GLU A 71 4.00 6.71 0.42
N ARG A 72 4.76 6.29 -0.58
CA ARG A 72 4.24 5.50 -1.70
C ARG A 72 3.80 4.11 -1.26
N ALA A 73 4.53 3.48 -0.33
CA ALA A 73 4.14 2.19 0.24
C ALA A 73 2.82 2.31 1.03
N ARG A 74 2.69 3.36 1.83
CA ARG A 74 1.45 3.63 2.57
C ARG A 74 0.28 3.89 1.63
N LEU A 75 0.52 4.64 0.56
CA LEU A 75 -0.51 4.92 -0.44
C LEU A 75 -0.93 3.64 -1.18
N ASP A 76 0.02 2.76 -1.45
CA ASP A 76 -0.28 1.45 -2.06
C ASP A 76 -1.23 0.65 -1.18
N VAL A 77 -0.97 0.57 0.13
CA VAL A 77 -1.87 -0.07 1.08
C VAL A 77 -3.24 0.62 1.08
N ALA A 78 -3.26 1.96 1.12
CA ALA A 78 -4.52 2.71 1.13
C ALA A 78 -5.38 2.42 -0.11
N ARG A 79 -4.76 2.30 -1.27
CA ARG A 79 -5.47 1.93 -2.50
C ARG A 79 -6.04 0.53 -2.43
N GLN A 80 -5.30 -0.42 -1.89
CA GLN A 80 -5.76 -1.79 -1.71
C GLN A 80 -6.95 -1.85 -0.75
N VAL A 81 -6.83 -1.18 0.39
CA VAL A 81 -7.92 -1.11 1.39
C VAL A 81 -9.17 -0.47 0.78
N ALA A 82 -9.02 0.66 0.13
CA ALA A 82 -10.16 1.37 -0.46
C ALA A 82 -10.85 0.52 -1.54
N THR A 83 -10.08 -0.19 -2.35
CA THR A 83 -10.61 -1.07 -3.38
C THR A 83 -11.39 -2.24 -2.78
N VAL A 84 -10.83 -2.88 -1.74
CA VAL A 84 -11.50 -3.98 -1.05
C VAL A 84 -12.81 -3.50 -0.42
N LEU A 85 -12.80 -2.33 0.22
CA LEU A 85 -14.02 -1.79 0.83
C LEU A 85 -15.09 -1.42 -0.18
N ALA A 86 -14.70 -0.93 -1.34
CA ALA A 86 -15.64 -0.47 -2.35
C ALA A 86 -16.20 -1.59 -3.22
N GLU A 87 -15.38 -2.52 -3.65
CA GLU A 87 -15.75 -3.50 -4.67
C GLU A 87 -15.47 -4.95 -4.32
N GLY A 88 -14.47 -5.19 -3.50
CA GLY A 88 -13.92 -6.52 -3.31
C GLY A 88 -14.16 -7.17 -1.95
N LEU A 89 -14.68 -6.42 -0.98
CA LEU A 89 -14.75 -6.93 0.38
C LEU A 89 -15.60 -8.20 0.50
N SER A 90 -16.78 -8.19 -0.06
CA SER A 90 -17.67 -9.35 0.01
C SER A 90 -17.08 -10.56 -0.71
N ILE A 91 -16.48 -10.34 -1.87
CA ILE A 91 -15.83 -11.41 -2.64
C ILE A 91 -14.62 -11.95 -1.88
N TYR A 92 -13.84 -11.07 -1.28
CA TYR A 92 -12.65 -11.44 -0.52
C TYR A 92 -13.03 -12.28 0.71
N ILE A 93 -14.04 -11.85 1.46
CA ILE A 93 -14.52 -12.57 2.63
C ILE A 93 -15.08 -13.95 2.23
N GLU A 94 -15.83 -13.99 1.16
CA GLU A 94 -16.38 -15.24 0.63
C GLU A 94 -15.26 -16.22 0.26
N LYS A 95 -14.23 -15.74 -0.40
CA LYS A 95 -13.09 -16.56 -0.80
C LYS A 95 -12.33 -17.14 0.41
N VAL A 96 -12.09 -16.30 1.40
CA VAL A 96 -11.42 -16.72 2.65
C VAL A 96 -12.27 -17.77 3.38
N SER A 97 -13.58 -17.54 3.47
CA SER A 97 -14.51 -18.49 4.10
C SER A 97 -14.51 -19.85 3.41
N ARG A 98 -14.43 -19.88 2.08
CA ARG A 98 -14.34 -21.13 1.31
C ARG A 98 -13.06 -21.90 1.63
N GLU A 99 -11.94 -21.21 1.80
CA GLU A 99 -10.67 -21.82 2.13
C GLU A 99 -10.69 -22.43 3.53
N GLU A 100 -11.39 -21.81 4.46
CA GLU A 100 -11.51 -22.31 5.84
C GLU A 100 -12.42 -23.53 5.97
N VAL A 101 -13.38 -23.70 5.08
CA VAL A 101 -14.38 -24.75 5.15
C VAL A 101 -13.88 -26.10 4.58
N LYS A 102 -12.74 -26.12 3.97
CA LYS A 102 -12.20 -27.38 3.43
C LYS A 102 -11.77 -28.35 4.52
#